data_ce053b4da2233c7559b9b5645ace8fd6
#
_entry.id   ce053b4da2233c7559b9b5645ace8fd6
#
_cell.length_a   1.000
_cell.length_b   1.000
_cell.length_c   1.000
_cell.angle_alpha   90.00
_cell.angle_beta   90.00
_cell.angle_gamma   90.00
#
_symmetry.space_group_name_H-M   'P 1'
#
loop_
_entity.id
_entity.type
_entity.pdbx_description
1 polymer ?
#
loop_
_entity_poly.entity_id
_entity_poly.type
_entity_poly.pdbx_seq_one_letter_code
_entity_poly.pdbx_strand_id
1 'polypeptide(L)'
;METKHEEEKHHEPNYHRLFEGIRGFKSNEHIPKQEFFAELGKYQNPHTLFIGCSDSRVIPNLVTGTIPGELFVVRNIGNFVPLYDRRSETFVATSAVIEYAVKQLEVTYIVVCGHSNCGGCAALYSSAK
;
A
#
# COMPACT_ATOMS: atom_id res chain seq x y z
N MET A 1 28.49 23.81 13.72
CA MET A 1 28.16 22.39 13.90
C MET A 1 27.42 21.95 12.63
N GLU A 2 28.19 21.46 11.66
CA GLU A 2 27.66 21.07 10.36
C GLU A 2 27.01 19.67 10.51
N THR A 3 25.69 19.61 10.40
CA THR A 3 24.98 18.35 10.26
C THR A 3 25.27 17.81 8.87
N LYS A 4 26.14 16.82 8.79
CA LYS A 4 26.31 16.01 7.58
C LYS A 4 24.97 15.30 7.35
N HIS A 5 24.22 15.76 6.36
CA HIS A 5 23.21 14.92 5.72
C HIS A 5 23.97 13.78 5.04
N GLU A 6 23.94 12.60 5.62
CA GLU A 6 24.32 11.38 4.91
C GLU A 6 23.34 11.27 3.74
N GLU A 7 23.85 11.49 2.52
CA GLU A 7 23.12 11.19 1.30
C GLU A 7 22.79 9.71 1.37
N GLU A 8 21.53 9.37 1.57
CA GLU A 8 21.04 8.01 1.38
C GLU A 8 21.35 7.63 -0.07
N LYS A 9 22.39 6.84 -0.24
CA LYS A 9 22.78 6.32 -1.55
C LYS A 9 21.62 5.48 -2.06
N HIS A 10 20.97 5.94 -3.12
CA HIS A 10 20.08 5.07 -3.90
C HIS A 10 20.87 3.81 -4.27
N HIS A 11 20.44 2.68 -3.76
CA HIS A 11 21.10 1.42 -4.08
C HIS A 11 20.92 1.12 -5.57
N GLU A 12 22.01 0.73 -6.22
CA GLU A 12 21.98 0.20 -7.58
C GLU A 12 20.92 -0.91 -7.67
N PRO A 13 20.14 -0.96 -8.77
CA PRO A 13 19.18 -2.01 -8.99
C PRO A 13 19.82 -3.39 -8.90
N ASN A 14 19.41 -4.18 -7.92
CA ASN A 14 19.94 -5.51 -7.69
C ASN A 14 18.85 -6.46 -7.22
N TYR A 15 18.41 -7.36 -8.08
CA TYR A 15 17.36 -8.31 -7.76
C TYR A 15 17.75 -9.29 -6.65
N HIS A 16 19.03 -9.60 -6.47
CA HIS A 16 19.50 -10.45 -5.36
C HIS A 16 19.12 -9.89 -4.01
N ARG A 17 19.13 -8.55 -3.87
CA ARG A 17 18.70 -7.88 -2.65
C ARG A 17 17.24 -8.20 -2.29
N LEU A 18 16.36 -8.29 -3.29
CA LEU A 18 14.96 -8.66 -3.08
C LEU A 18 14.83 -10.08 -2.54
N PHE A 19 15.58 -11.03 -3.10
CA PHE A 19 15.60 -12.41 -2.61
C PHE A 19 16.21 -12.53 -1.22
N GLU A 20 17.25 -11.79 -0.92
CA GLU A 20 17.83 -11.71 0.43
C GLU A 20 16.82 -11.12 1.43
N GLY A 21 16.08 -10.09 1.03
CA GLY A 21 15.00 -9.51 1.82
C GLY A 21 13.90 -10.51 2.14
N ILE A 22 13.48 -11.32 1.15
CA ILE A 22 12.48 -12.37 1.33
C ILE A 22 12.98 -13.45 2.29
N ARG A 23 14.24 -13.89 2.15
CA ARG A 23 14.84 -14.85 3.09
C ARG A 23 14.94 -14.27 4.50
N GLY A 24 15.34 -13.00 4.61
CA GLY A 24 15.38 -12.28 5.87
C GLY A 24 14.03 -12.15 6.54
N PHE A 25 12.97 -11.89 5.78
CA PHE A 25 11.59 -11.89 6.28
C PHE A 25 11.22 -13.25 6.88
N LYS A 26 11.51 -14.34 6.16
CA LYS A 26 11.23 -15.70 6.65
C LYS A 26 11.93 -15.97 7.97
N SER A 27 13.23 -15.66 8.07
CA SER A 27 14.06 -15.97 9.23
C SER A 27 13.80 -15.06 10.42
N ASN A 28 13.62 -13.75 10.18
CA ASN A 28 13.61 -12.74 11.24
C ASN A 28 12.20 -12.30 11.66
N GLU A 29 11.21 -12.47 10.79
CA GLU A 29 9.83 -12.06 11.03
C GLU A 29 8.86 -13.25 11.09
N HIS A 30 8.83 -14.08 10.05
CA HIS A 30 7.84 -15.14 9.94
C HIS A 30 8.08 -16.27 10.95
N ILE A 31 9.28 -16.84 11.00
CA ILE A 31 9.59 -17.95 11.93
C ILE A 31 9.43 -17.54 13.39
N PRO A 32 9.97 -16.40 13.86
CA PRO A 32 9.78 -15.96 15.24
C PRO A 32 8.33 -15.67 15.63
N LYS A 33 7.48 -15.36 14.65
CA LYS A 33 6.06 -15.00 14.85
C LYS A 33 5.11 -16.02 14.21
N GLN A 34 5.48 -17.30 14.20
CA GLN A 34 4.71 -18.35 13.54
C GLN A 34 3.25 -18.43 14.00
N GLU A 35 2.98 -18.31 15.29
CA GLU A 35 1.62 -18.35 15.82
C GLU A 35 0.77 -17.18 15.30
N PHE A 36 1.35 -15.98 15.28
CA PHE A 36 0.70 -14.79 14.73
C PHE A 36 0.33 -14.97 13.27
N PHE A 37 1.26 -15.43 12.43
CA PHE A 37 1.01 -15.65 11.01
C PHE A 37 0.06 -16.82 10.76
N ALA A 38 0.09 -17.86 11.59
CA ALA A 38 -0.86 -18.96 11.51
C ALA A 38 -2.30 -18.51 11.80
N GLU A 39 -2.49 -17.64 12.77
CA GLU A 39 -3.81 -17.03 13.02
C GLU A 39 -4.26 -16.14 11.86
N LEU A 40 -3.38 -15.29 11.33
CA LEU A 40 -3.68 -14.46 10.15
C LEU A 40 -4.07 -15.30 8.93
N GLY A 41 -3.48 -16.49 8.77
CA GLY A 41 -3.75 -17.37 7.66
C GLY A 41 -5.15 -18.01 7.66
N LYS A 42 -5.84 -18.02 8.78
CA LYS A 42 -7.17 -18.62 8.90
C LYS A 42 -8.25 -17.79 8.23
N TYR A 43 -8.20 -16.47 8.40
CA TYR A 43 -9.14 -15.50 7.81
C TYR A 43 -8.53 -14.12 7.86
N GLN A 44 -9.00 -13.23 6.95
CA GLN A 44 -8.63 -11.83 7.04
C GLN A 44 -9.77 -11.02 7.67
N ASN A 45 -9.42 -10.13 8.57
CA ASN A 45 -10.37 -9.26 9.27
C ASN A 45 -9.80 -7.85 9.44
N PRO A 46 -9.49 -7.14 8.35
CA PRO A 46 -8.98 -5.79 8.42
C PRO A 46 -10.06 -4.84 8.92
N HIS A 47 -9.68 -3.85 9.71
CA HIS A 47 -10.61 -2.82 10.16
C HIS A 47 -10.73 -1.65 9.17
N THR A 48 -9.77 -1.49 8.26
CA THR A 48 -9.67 -0.29 7.41
C THR A 48 -9.31 -0.65 5.98
N LEU A 49 -10.07 -0.11 5.02
CA LEU A 49 -9.64 0.01 3.64
C LEU A 49 -8.75 1.25 3.51
N PHE A 50 -7.53 1.05 3.06
CA PHE A 50 -6.58 2.13 2.78
C PHE A 50 -6.42 2.29 1.27
N ILE A 51 -6.79 3.46 0.75
CA ILE A 51 -6.64 3.83 -0.67
C ILE A 51 -5.49 4.83 -0.77
N GLY A 52 -4.40 4.42 -1.37
CA GLY A 52 -3.18 5.20 -1.47
C GLY A 52 -2.60 5.26 -2.88
N CYS A 53 -1.58 6.09 -3.03
CA CYS A 53 -0.81 6.16 -4.26
C CYS A 53 0.18 5.00 -4.37
N SER A 54 0.46 4.59 -5.63
CA SER A 54 1.52 3.62 -5.93
C SER A 54 2.94 4.19 -5.77
N ASP A 55 3.06 5.46 -5.42
CA ASP A 55 4.33 6.13 -5.19
C ASP A 55 5.19 5.35 -4.18
N SER A 56 6.43 5.07 -4.57
CA SER A 56 7.34 4.22 -3.80
C SER A 56 7.73 4.78 -2.42
N ARG A 57 7.50 6.06 -2.21
CA ARG A 57 7.79 6.75 -0.94
C ARG A 57 6.68 6.60 0.10
N VAL A 58 5.49 6.15 -0.31
CA VAL A 58 4.34 5.94 0.58
C VAL A 58 4.22 4.45 0.90
N ILE A 59 4.37 4.11 2.17
CA ILE A 59 4.23 2.74 2.67
C ILE A 59 3.08 2.72 3.67
N PRO A 60 1.91 2.17 3.30
CA PRO A 60 0.69 2.27 4.10
C PRO A 60 0.85 1.86 5.56
N ASN A 61 1.41 0.69 5.82
CA ASN A 61 1.58 0.20 7.18
C ASN A 61 2.60 1.02 7.98
N LEU A 62 3.61 1.56 7.32
CA LEU A 62 4.61 2.41 7.98
C LEU A 62 3.99 3.74 8.43
N VAL A 63 3.25 4.42 7.56
CA VAL A 63 2.66 5.73 7.88
C VAL A 63 1.52 5.64 8.90
N THR A 64 0.88 4.49 9.01
CA THR A 64 -0.21 4.27 9.96
C THR A 64 0.22 3.54 11.24
N GLY A 65 1.46 3.04 11.29
CA GLY A 65 1.95 2.24 12.42
C GLY A 65 1.20 0.93 12.63
N THR A 66 0.66 0.35 11.55
CA THR A 66 -0.13 -0.89 11.61
C THR A 66 0.69 -2.12 11.29
N ILE A 67 0.25 -3.25 11.80
CA ILE A 67 0.83 -4.58 11.57
C ILE A 67 0.06 -5.34 10.48
N PRO A 68 0.61 -6.45 9.96
CA PRO A 68 -0.11 -7.28 8.99
C PRO A 68 -1.49 -7.70 9.50
N GLY A 69 -2.49 -7.60 8.63
CA GLY A 69 -3.88 -7.95 8.94
C GLY A 69 -4.80 -6.77 9.27
N GLU A 70 -4.27 -5.62 9.64
CA GLU A 70 -5.07 -4.46 10.02
C GLU A 70 -5.64 -3.70 8.83
N LEU A 71 -4.87 -3.56 7.75
CA LEU A 71 -5.27 -2.80 6.56
C LEU A 71 -5.59 -3.72 5.39
N PHE A 72 -6.65 -3.41 4.66
CA PHE A 72 -6.90 -3.87 3.31
C PHE A 72 -6.52 -2.75 2.35
N VAL A 73 -5.51 -2.98 1.50
CA VAL A 73 -4.82 -1.90 0.79
C VAL A 73 -5.08 -1.98 -0.70
N VAL A 74 -5.47 -0.84 -1.28
CA VAL A 74 -5.43 -0.62 -2.73
C VAL A 74 -4.55 0.58 -3.05
N ARG A 75 -3.72 0.45 -4.06
CA ARG A 75 -2.83 1.51 -4.53
C ARG A 75 -3.02 1.71 -6.02
N ASN A 76 -3.09 2.97 -6.42
CA ASN A 76 -3.19 3.38 -7.82
C ASN A 76 -2.39 4.66 -8.04
N ILE A 77 -2.41 5.18 -9.24
CA ILE A 77 -1.73 6.44 -9.54
C ILE A 77 -2.59 7.60 -9.03
N GLY A 78 -2.07 8.30 -8.00
CA GLY A 78 -2.73 9.48 -7.43
C GLY A 78 -3.79 9.18 -6.39
N ASN A 79 -3.80 8.00 -5.75
CA ASN A 79 -4.79 7.63 -4.72
C ASN A 79 -6.24 7.90 -5.16
N PHE A 80 -6.54 7.56 -6.38
CA PHE A 80 -7.78 7.85 -7.06
C PHE A 80 -8.93 6.99 -6.58
N VAL A 81 -10.11 7.60 -6.41
CA VAL A 81 -11.37 6.89 -6.13
C VAL A 81 -12.31 7.10 -7.32
N PRO A 82 -12.61 6.04 -8.09
CA PRO A 82 -13.48 6.15 -9.24
C PRO A 82 -14.93 6.43 -8.81
N LEU A 83 -15.68 7.09 -9.69
CA LEU A 83 -17.11 7.22 -9.51
C LEU A 83 -17.76 5.84 -9.54
N TYR A 84 -18.75 5.63 -8.67
CA TYR A 84 -19.49 4.40 -8.66
C TYR A 84 -20.42 4.32 -9.88
N ASP A 85 -20.15 3.37 -10.74
CA ASP A 85 -20.99 3.06 -11.90
C ASP A 85 -20.98 1.55 -12.17
N ARG A 86 -22.11 0.89 -11.95
CA ARG A 86 -22.27 -0.55 -12.20
C ARG A 86 -22.04 -0.97 -13.64
N ARG A 87 -22.16 -0.03 -14.59
CA ARG A 87 -22.01 -0.28 -16.02
C ARG A 87 -20.62 0.04 -16.53
N SER A 88 -19.79 0.66 -15.71
CA SER A 88 -18.44 1.05 -16.12
C SER A 88 -17.52 -0.15 -16.14
N GLU A 89 -16.83 -0.31 -17.25
CA GLU A 89 -15.72 -1.27 -17.40
C GLU A 89 -14.36 -0.63 -17.11
N THR A 90 -14.36 0.65 -16.70
CA THR A 90 -13.15 1.40 -16.38
C THR A 90 -12.85 1.34 -14.88
N PHE A 91 -11.57 1.36 -14.53
CA PHE A 91 -11.08 1.34 -13.13
C PHE A 91 -11.59 0.15 -12.31
N VAL A 92 -11.80 -0.99 -12.95
CA VAL A 92 -12.42 -2.17 -12.36
C VAL A 92 -11.64 -2.68 -11.15
N ALA A 93 -10.31 -2.63 -11.20
CA ALA A 93 -9.47 -3.14 -10.12
C ALA A 93 -9.71 -2.37 -8.80
N THR A 94 -9.70 -1.05 -8.84
CA THR A 94 -9.96 -0.22 -7.64
C THR A 94 -11.39 -0.38 -7.16
N SER A 95 -12.36 -0.37 -8.07
CA SER A 95 -13.78 -0.56 -7.74
C SER A 95 -14.06 -1.91 -7.11
N ALA A 96 -13.44 -2.98 -7.61
CA ALA A 96 -13.58 -4.32 -7.04
C ALA A 96 -13.02 -4.40 -5.60
N VAL A 97 -11.90 -3.77 -5.33
CA VAL A 97 -11.32 -3.72 -3.97
C VAL A 97 -12.25 -2.98 -3.01
N ILE A 98 -12.80 -1.84 -3.43
CA ILE A 98 -13.74 -1.07 -2.60
C ILE A 98 -14.99 -1.90 -2.30
N GLU A 99 -15.57 -2.51 -3.30
CA GLU A 99 -16.77 -3.36 -3.13
C GLU A 99 -16.49 -4.53 -2.20
N TYR A 100 -15.38 -5.21 -2.37
CA TYR A 100 -14.98 -6.34 -1.52
C TYR A 100 -14.77 -5.91 -0.06
N ALA A 101 -14.06 -4.80 0.16
CA ALA A 101 -13.81 -4.27 1.49
C ALA A 101 -15.11 -3.91 2.22
N VAL A 102 -16.07 -3.30 1.53
CA VAL A 102 -17.34 -2.86 2.11
C VAL A 102 -18.31 -4.03 2.31
N LYS A 103 -18.50 -4.89 1.30
CA LYS A 103 -19.53 -5.91 1.30
C LYS A 103 -19.09 -7.24 1.92
N GLN A 104 -17.84 -7.63 1.75
CA GLN A 104 -17.34 -8.93 2.22
C GLN A 104 -16.57 -8.81 3.52
N LEU A 105 -15.69 -7.80 3.63
CA LEU A 105 -14.86 -7.62 4.81
C LEU A 105 -15.51 -6.71 5.87
N GLU A 106 -16.52 -5.96 5.48
CA GLU A 106 -17.26 -5.06 6.39
C GLU A 106 -16.32 -4.13 7.19
N VAL A 107 -15.34 -3.54 6.51
CA VAL A 107 -14.37 -2.65 7.15
C VAL A 107 -15.06 -1.49 7.86
N THR A 108 -14.50 -1.07 8.99
CA THR A 108 -15.07 0.02 9.79
C THR A 108 -14.73 1.39 9.18
N TYR A 109 -13.55 1.51 8.59
CA TYR A 109 -13.05 2.78 8.05
C TYR A 109 -12.59 2.65 6.61
N ILE A 110 -12.76 3.74 5.86
CA ILE A 110 -12.15 3.94 4.54
C ILE A 110 -11.28 5.19 4.64
N VAL A 111 -10.00 5.02 4.36
CA VAL A 111 -9.01 6.11 4.35
C VAL A 111 -8.53 6.34 2.94
N VAL A 112 -8.60 7.56 2.46
CA VAL A 112 -7.96 8.01 1.23
C VAL A 112 -6.76 8.85 1.62
N CYS A 113 -5.57 8.37 1.28
CA CYS A 113 -4.31 9.00 1.68
C CYS A 113 -3.59 9.60 0.48
N GLY A 114 -3.57 10.93 0.40
CA GLY A 114 -2.71 11.67 -0.51
C GLY A 114 -1.30 11.86 0.05
N HIS A 115 -0.41 12.35 -0.78
CA HIS A 115 0.95 12.68 -0.38
C HIS A 115 1.50 13.88 -1.17
N SER A 116 2.54 14.51 -0.65
CA SER A 116 3.23 15.59 -1.35
C SER A 116 3.97 15.09 -2.60
N ASN A 117 4.16 15.97 -3.56
CA ASN A 117 4.89 15.69 -4.80
C ASN A 117 4.36 14.47 -5.58
N CYS A 118 3.05 14.29 -5.60
CA CYS A 118 2.41 13.20 -6.32
C CYS A 118 2.47 13.43 -7.83
N GLY A 119 3.16 12.55 -8.55
CA GLY A 119 3.26 12.60 -10.01
C GLY A 119 1.91 12.42 -10.71
N GLY A 120 1.03 11.57 -10.17
CA GLY A 120 -0.32 11.38 -10.70
C GLY A 120 -1.18 12.63 -10.59
N CYS A 121 -1.18 13.28 -9.44
CA CYS A 121 -1.88 14.54 -9.25
C CYS A 121 -1.28 15.66 -10.12
N ALA A 122 0.04 15.75 -10.22
CA ALA A 122 0.70 16.73 -11.06
C ALA A 122 0.36 16.56 -12.56
N ALA A 123 0.20 15.33 -13.01
CA ALA A 123 -0.15 15.03 -14.40
C ALA A 123 -1.52 15.59 -14.81
N LEU A 124 -2.45 15.79 -13.87
CA LEU A 124 -3.75 16.41 -14.15
C LEU A 124 -3.65 17.86 -14.56
N TYR A 125 -2.58 18.54 -14.18
CA TYR A 125 -2.36 19.97 -14.44
C TYR A 125 -1.30 20.23 -15.51
N SER A 126 -0.63 19.19 -15.99
CA SER A 126 0.35 19.30 -17.06
C SER A 126 -0.34 19.28 -18.42
N SER A 127 0.14 20.13 -19.36
CA SER A 127 -0.29 20.04 -20.76
C SER A 127 0.12 18.68 -21.32
N ALA A 128 -0.80 17.98 -21.96
CA ALA A 128 -0.47 16.77 -22.72
C ALA A 128 0.57 17.17 -23.79
N LYS A 129 1.74 16.50 -23.76
CA LYS A 129 2.75 16.62 -24.82
C LYS A 129 2.42 15.66 -25.93
#